data_8f8c33efb52a0bdd0e29a0722af589bb
#
_entry.id   8f8c33efb52a0bdd0e29a0722af589bb
#
_cell.length_a   1.000
_cell.length_b   1.000
_cell.length_c   1.000
_cell.angle_alpha   90.00
_cell.angle_beta   90.00
_cell.angle_gamma   90.00
#
_symmetry.space_group_name_H-M   'P 1'
#
loop_
_entity.id
_entity.type
_entity.pdbx_description
1 polymer ?
#
loop_
_entity_poly.entity_id
_entity_poly.type
_entity_poly.pdbx_seq_one_letter_code
_entity_poly.pdbx_strand_id
1 'polypeptide(L)'
;MAESGERKVFLLRHGETEWSSSGKHTGRTDVPLTTRGEQLAVAAGRTLADLRGEAPLTAFASPRGRARRTAELAGLTPEVEPLLAEWDYGDYEGRTTPEIRREVPEWTVWTHPCPGGESAADVTARADALLDRIATAPAGDVLLAGHGHFSRALIARWLGLPVTEGVRFALDPAGITVLGHERGVPQLERSNVPAPVR
;
A
#
# COMPACT_ATOMS: atom_id res chain seq x y z
N MET A 1 13.03 -23.65 22.98
CA MET A 1 11.81 -23.28 22.27
C MET A 1 12.17 -22.08 21.41
N ALA A 2 12.15 -22.20 20.09
CA ALA A 2 12.37 -21.05 19.23
C ALA A 2 11.24 -20.06 19.52
N GLU A 3 11.58 -18.82 19.93
CA GLU A 3 10.64 -17.72 19.90
C GLU A 3 10.11 -17.67 18.48
N SER A 4 8.81 -17.91 18.30
CA SER A 4 8.15 -17.65 17.03
C SER A 4 8.29 -16.14 16.83
N GLY A 5 9.23 -15.72 16.00
CA GLY A 5 9.44 -14.31 15.72
C GLY A 5 8.09 -13.69 15.34
N GLU A 6 7.82 -12.52 15.91
CA GLU A 6 6.61 -11.77 15.59
C GLU A 6 6.56 -11.52 14.09
N ARG A 7 5.37 -11.74 13.47
CA ARG A 7 5.14 -11.57 12.04
C ARG A 7 5.51 -10.17 11.57
N LYS A 8 6.24 -10.06 10.45
CA LYS A 8 6.42 -8.80 9.73
C LYS A 8 5.40 -8.68 8.60
N VAL A 9 4.99 -7.44 8.35
CA VAL A 9 4.12 -7.09 7.22
C VAL A 9 4.88 -6.13 6.31
N PHE A 10 5.09 -6.55 5.07
CA PHE A 10 5.73 -5.75 4.03
C PHE A 10 4.64 -5.10 3.17
N LEU A 11 4.63 -3.78 3.09
CA LEU A 11 3.77 -3.02 2.21
C LEU A 11 4.57 -2.64 0.96
N LEU A 12 4.15 -3.07 -0.21
CA LEU A 12 4.75 -2.73 -1.50
C LEU A 12 3.74 -1.91 -2.30
N ARG A 13 4.03 -0.63 -2.53
CA ARG A 13 3.23 0.18 -3.45
C ARG A 13 3.51 -0.24 -4.89
N HIS A 14 2.48 -0.25 -5.74
CA HIS A 14 2.67 -0.50 -7.18
C HIS A 14 3.69 0.45 -7.81
N GLY A 15 4.37 -0.01 -8.87
CA GLY A 15 5.31 0.78 -9.66
C GLY A 15 4.64 2.01 -10.29
N GLU A 16 5.43 2.86 -10.92
CA GLU A 16 4.94 4.08 -11.57
C GLU A 16 3.92 3.76 -12.67
N THR A 17 2.87 4.58 -12.76
CA THR A 17 1.88 4.64 -13.84
C THR A 17 1.83 6.08 -14.36
N GLU A 18 1.27 6.32 -15.55
CA GLU A 18 1.08 7.69 -16.07
C GLU A 18 0.28 8.57 -15.10
N TRP A 19 -0.73 7.99 -14.45
CA TRP A 19 -1.53 8.76 -13.49
C TRP A 19 -0.79 9.02 -12.19
N SER A 20 -0.01 8.07 -11.69
CA SER A 20 0.78 8.32 -10.48
C SER A 20 1.89 9.36 -10.69
N SER A 21 2.50 9.40 -11.88
CA SER A 21 3.53 10.40 -12.23
C SER A 21 2.94 11.79 -12.44
N SER A 22 1.69 11.89 -12.92
CA SER A 22 0.99 13.16 -13.09
C SER A 22 0.19 13.60 -11.86
N GLY A 23 0.19 12.83 -10.77
CA GLY A 23 -0.51 13.16 -9.52
C GLY A 23 -2.04 12.98 -9.58
N LYS A 24 -2.55 12.25 -10.56
CA LYS A 24 -3.97 11.92 -10.67
C LYS A 24 -4.37 10.83 -9.69
N HIS A 25 -5.48 11.02 -9.02
CA HIS A 25 -6.07 10.02 -8.14
C HIS A 25 -6.53 8.80 -8.95
N THR A 26 -6.09 7.61 -8.56
CA THR A 26 -6.30 6.36 -9.31
C THR A 26 -6.84 5.29 -8.37
N GLY A 27 -8.13 5.17 -8.23
CA GLY A 27 -8.81 4.18 -7.41
C GLY A 27 -9.20 2.95 -8.22
N ARG A 28 -10.35 3.05 -8.91
CA ARG A 28 -10.97 1.96 -9.66
C ARG A 28 -10.39 1.75 -11.05
N THR A 29 -9.90 2.80 -11.69
CA THR A 29 -9.32 2.72 -13.04
C THR A 29 -8.03 1.90 -13.02
N ASP A 30 -7.91 0.97 -13.94
CA ASP A 30 -6.72 0.11 -14.03
C ASP A 30 -5.71 0.66 -15.05
N VAL A 31 -4.93 1.64 -14.60
CA VAL A 31 -3.85 2.24 -15.40
C VAL A 31 -2.63 1.33 -15.33
N PRO A 32 -2.04 0.91 -16.48
CA PRO A 32 -0.88 0.02 -16.49
C PRO A 32 0.38 0.72 -15.96
N LEU A 33 1.39 -0.09 -15.61
CA LEU A 33 2.72 0.40 -15.28
C LEU A 33 3.37 1.05 -16.49
N THR A 34 4.16 2.10 -16.27
CA THR A 34 5.10 2.59 -17.27
C THR A 34 6.31 1.65 -17.36
N THR A 35 7.12 1.79 -18.43
CA THR A 35 8.40 1.07 -18.52
C THR A 35 9.27 1.30 -17.28
N ARG A 36 9.31 2.53 -16.78
CA ARG A 36 10.00 2.85 -15.51
C ARG A 36 9.35 2.16 -14.32
N GLY A 37 8.02 2.10 -14.28
CA GLY A 37 7.27 1.40 -13.23
C GLY A 37 7.59 -0.08 -13.19
N GLU A 38 7.74 -0.75 -14.33
CA GLU A 38 8.16 -2.15 -14.39
C GLU A 38 9.61 -2.34 -13.91
N GLN A 39 10.53 -1.44 -14.30
CA GLN A 39 11.91 -1.48 -13.81
C GLN A 39 12.00 -1.30 -12.30
N LEU A 40 11.21 -0.37 -11.73
CA LEU A 40 11.11 -0.16 -10.29
C LEU A 40 10.55 -1.41 -9.60
N ALA A 41 9.55 -2.07 -10.18
CA ALA A 41 8.97 -3.29 -9.63
C ALA A 41 10.00 -4.45 -9.55
N VAL A 42 10.79 -4.64 -10.61
CA VAL A 42 11.91 -5.62 -10.61
C VAL A 42 12.96 -5.26 -9.54
N ALA A 43 13.28 -3.98 -9.40
CA ALA A 43 14.22 -3.51 -8.37
C ALA A 43 13.68 -3.72 -6.95
N ALA A 44 12.36 -3.54 -6.76
CA ALA A 44 11.70 -3.79 -5.47
C ALA A 44 11.83 -5.26 -5.02
N GLY A 45 11.84 -6.22 -5.94
CA GLY A 45 12.10 -7.63 -5.62
C GLY A 45 13.46 -7.84 -4.97
N ARG A 46 14.51 -7.16 -5.44
CA ARG A 46 15.85 -7.19 -4.82
C ARG A 46 15.85 -6.53 -3.44
N THR A 47 15.26 -5.34 -3.35
CA THR A 47 15.13 -4.64 -2.07
C THR A 47 14.36 -5.49 -1.04
N LEU A 48 13.29 -6.16 -1.47
CA LEU A 48 12.53 -7.05 -0.61
C LEU A 48 13.39 -8.22 -0.10
N ALA A 49 14.19 -8.83 -0.97
CA ALA A 49 15.10 -9.92 -0.59
C ALA A 49 16.11 -9.47 0.47
N ASP A 50 16.61 -8.23 0.36
CA ASP A 50 17.57 -7.66 1.35
C ASP A 50 16.88 -7.32 2.69
N LEU A 51 15.58 -6.99 2.67
CA LEU A 51 14.83 -6.58 3.86
C LEU A 51 14.26 -7.76 4.65
N ARG A 52 13.94 -8.87 3.96
CA ARG A 52 13.33 -10.04 4.58
C ARG A 52 14.39 -11.04 5.05
N GLY A 53 14.08 -11.77 6.12
CA GLY A 53 14.84 -12.95 6.53
C GLY A 53 14.41 -14.20 5.76
N GLU A 54 14.63 -15.35 6.37
CA GLU A 54 14.30 -16.68 5.80
C GLU A 54 12.86 -17.14 6.11
N ALA A 55 12.07 -16.34 6.83
CA ALA A 55 10.70 -16.70 7.18
C ALA A 55 9.85 -16.94 5.91
N PRO A 56 8.92 -17.92 5.94
CA PRO A 56 7.94 -18.09 4.88
C PRO A 56 7.21 -16.78 4.61
N LEU A 57 6.90 -16.49 3.33
CA LEU A 57 6.21 -15.28 2.92
C LEU A 57 4.91 -15.62 2.21
N THR A 58 3.80 -15.14 2.77
CA THR A 58 2.50 -15.14 2.08
C THR A 58 2.30 -13.79 1.41
N ALA A 59 2.07 -13.78 0.09
CA ALA A 59 1.91 -12.55 -0.68
C ALA A 59 0.45 -12.36 -1.10
N PHE A 60 -0.09 -11.16 -0.86
CA PHE A 60 -1.39 -10.72 -1.34
C PHE A 60 -1.23 -9.49 -2.24
N ALA A 61 -2.09 -9.35 -3.22
CA ALA A 61 -2.13 -8.17 -4.08
C ALA A 61 -3.55 -7.63 -4.24
N SER A 62 -3.65 -6.31 -4.35
CA SER A 62 -4.87 -5.63 -4.80
C SER A 62 -5.39 -6.23 -6.11
N PRO A 63 -6.72 -6.24 -6.34
CA PRO A 63 -7.30 -6.72 -7.60
C PRO A 63 -6.89 -5.89 -8.83
N ARG A 64 -6.24 -4.73 -8.66
CA ARG A 64 -5.81 -3.88 -9.78
C ARG A 64 -4.56 -4.44 -10.45
N GLY A 65 -4.55 -4.46 -11.80
CA GLY A 65 -3.46 -5.02 -12.60
C GLY A 65 -2.09 -4.42 -12.28
N ARG A 66 -2.01 -3.10 -12.04
CA ARG A 66 -0.77 -2.42 -11.66
C ARG A 66 -0.13 -2.99 -10.37
N ALA A 67 -0.93 -3.34 -9.37
CA ALA A 67 -0.41 -3.89 -8.11
C ALA A 67 0.00 -5.36 -8.28
N ARG A 68 -0.82 -6.17 -8.95
CA ARG A 68 -0.49 -7.56 -9.27
C ARG A 68 0.78 -7.65 -10.11
N ARG A 69 0.84 -6.86 -11.20
CA ARG A 69 2.01 -6.83 -12.09
C ARG A 69 3.27 -6.42 -11.34
N THR A 70 3.18 -5.48 -10.41
CA THR A 70 4.33 -5.09 -9.56
C THR A 70 4.81 -6.26 -8.71
N ALA A 71 3.90 -6.98 -8.05
CA ALA A 71 4.27 -8.15 -7.24
C ALA A 71 4.88 -9.26 -8.09
N GLU A 72 4.32 -9.56 -9.26
CA GLU A 72 4.86 -10.55 -10.21
C GLU A 72 6.27 -10.20 -10.65
N LEU A 73 6.51 -8.93 -11.05
CA LEU A 73 7.84 -8.45 -11.46
C LEU A 73 8.85 -8.43 -10.30
N ALA A 74 8.37 -8.29 -9.07
CA ALA A 74 9.19 -8.44 -7.86
C ALA A 74 9.49 -9.92 -7.52
N GLY A 75 9.07 -10.89 -8.35
CA GLY A 75 9.33 -12.31 -8.17
C GLY A 75 8.35 -13.02 -7.24
N LEU A 76 7.16 -12.45 -7.02
CA LEU A 76 6.14 -12.99 -6.13
C LEU A 76 4.99 -13.64 -6.92
N THR A 77 4.28 -14.55 -6.25
CA THR A 77 3.02 -15.14 -6.75
C THR A 77 1.91 -14.78 -5.77
N PRO A 78 1.29 -13.58 -5.89
CA PRO A 78 0.34 -13.12 -4.90
C PRO A 78 -1.05 -13.72 -5.10
N GLU A 79 -1.76 -13.96 -4.00
CA GLU A 79 -3.21 -14.14 -4.00
C GLU A 79 -3.91 -12.78 -4.12
N VAL A 80 -5.03 -12.73 -4.85
CA VAL A 80 -5.82 -11.50 -4.95
C VAL A 80 -6.61 -11.27 -3.66
N GLU A 81 -6.39 -10.11 -3.04
CA GLU A 81 -7.09 -9.68 -1.84
C GLU A 81 -7.90 -8.39 -2.12
N PRO A 82 -9.23 -8.47 -2.21
CA PRO A 82 -10.08 -7.32 -2.54
C PRO A 82 -9.95 -6.15 -1.56
N LEU A 83 -9.68 -6.43 -0.27
CA LEU A 83 -9.50 -5.40 0.75
C LEU A 83 -8.28 -4.50 0.51
N LEU A 84 -7.33 -4.94 -0.35
CA LEU A 84 -6.15 -4.16 -0.75
C LEU A 84 -6.43 -3.12 -1.85
N ALA A 85 -7.68 -2.96 -2.30
CA ALA A 85 -8.00 -1.92 -3.29
C ALA A 85 -7.55 -0.53 -2.80
N GLU A 86 -7.23 0.38 -3.74
CA GLU A 86 -6.93 1.78 -3.39
C GLU A 86 -8.19 2.45 -2.81
N TRP A 87 -8.01 3.56 -2.14
CA TRP A 87 -9.08 4.46 -1.74
C TRP A 87 -9.94 4.77 -2.95
N ASP A 88 -11.25 4.61 -2.82
CA ASP A 88 -12.19 4.94 -3.88
C ASP A 88 -12.43 6.45 -3.90
N TYR A 89 -11.94 7.10 -4.95
CA TYR A 89 -12.05 8.56 -5.07
C TYR A 89 -13.39 9.03 -5.66
N GLY A 90 -14.28 8.12 -6.07
CA GLY A 90 -15.57 8.46 -6.63
C GLY A 90 -15.45 9.44 -7.82
N ASP A 91 -16.13 10.59 -7.73
CA ASP A 91 -16.12 11.64 -8.79
C ASP A 91 -14.78 12.35 -8.96
N TYR A 92 -13.82 12.11 -8.06
CA TYR A 92 -12.48 12.67 -8.16
C TYR A 92 -11.46 11.74 -8.84
N GLU A 93 -11.92 10.58 -9.31
CA GLU A 93 -11.11 9.66 -10.11
C GLU A 93 -10.51 10.37 -11.34
N GLY A 94 -9.20 10.22 -11.56
CA GLY A 94 -8.49 10.84 -12.68
C GLY A 94 -8.17 12.32 -12.53
N ARG A 95 -8.59 12.96 -11.45
CA ARG A 95 -8.30 14.36 -11.14
C ARG A 95 -7.08 14.46 -10.21
N THR A 96 -6.38 15.58 -10.30
CA THR A 96 -5.28 15.94 -9.39
C THR A 96 -5.80 16.73 -8.19
N THR A 97 -5.08 16.72 -7.07
CA THR A 97 -5.41 17.56 -5.90
C THR A 97 -5.57 19.04 -6.24
N PRO A 98 -4.69 19.69 -7.06
CA PRO A 98 -4.89 21.09 -7.46
C PRO A 98 -6.18 21.35 -8.27
N GLU A 99 -6.61 20.38 -9.11
CA GLU A 99 -7.87 20.51 -9.85
C GLU A 99 -9.08 20.43 -8.94
N ILE A 100 -9.08 19.52 -7.95
CA ILE A 100 -10.15 19.39 -6.96
C ILE A 100 -10.24 20.65 -6.09
N ARG A 101 -9.10 21.20 -5.68
CA ARG A 101 -9.04 22.41 -4.83
C ARG A 101 -9.54 23.68 -5.48
N ARG A 102 -9.71 23.72 -6.80
CA ARG A 102 -10.41 24.85 -7.45
C ARG A 102 -11.88 24.91 -7.09
N GLU A 103 -12.49 23.77 -6.75
CA GLU A 103 -13.90 23.63 -6.40
C GLU A 103 -14.08 23.48 -4.88
N VAL A 104 -13.17 22.75 -4.22
CA VAL A 104 -13.19 22.50 -2.78
C VAL A 104 -11.83 22.91 -2.20
N PRO A 105 -11.66 24.19 -1.80
CA PRO A 105 -10.44 24.68 -1.17
C PRO A 105 -10.01 23.78 0.01
N GLU A 106 -8.70 23.64 0.22
CA GLU A 106 -8.11 22.81 1.29
C GLU A 106 -8.41 21.29 1.21
N TRP A 107 -9.09 20.82 0.16
CA TRP A 107 -9.38 19.40 0.01
C TRP A 107 -8.11 18.54 0.07
N THR A 108 -8.21 17.49 0.87
CA THR A 108 -7.32 16.32 0.81
C THR A 108 -8.17 15.07 1.02
N VAL A 109 -7.74 13.95 0.50
CA VAL A 109 -8.41 12.66 0.74
C VAL A 109 -8.52 12.31 2.23
N TRP A 110 -7.67 12.89 3.06
CA TRP A 110 -7.61 12.63 4.50
C TRP A 110 -8.64 13.41 5.31
N THR A 111 -9.06 14.55 4.82
CA THR A 111 -9.86 15.51 5.59
C THR A 111 -11.23 15.80 4.98
N HIS A 112 -11.43 15.48 3.72
CA HIS A 112 -12.68 15.76 3.01
C HIS A 112 -13.22 14.50 2.34
N PRO A 113 -14.54 14.40 2.14
CA PRO A 113 -15.13 13.26 1.45
C PRO A 113 -14.72 13.23 -0.05
N CYS A 114 -14.81 12.03 -0.62
CA CYS A 114 -14.78 11.80 -2.06
C CYS A 114 -16.23 11.51 -2.50
N PRO A 115 -16.91 12.44 -3.20
CA PRO A 115 -18.30 12.23 -3.62
C PRO A 115 -18.44 10.95 -4.46
N GLY A 116 -19.37 10.07 -4.09
CA GLY A 116 -19.55 8.76 -4.73
C GLY A 116 -18.43 7.75 -4.47
N GLY A 117 -17.46 8.08 -3.62
CA GLY A 117 -16.34 7.23 -3.20
C GLY A 117 -16.38 6.86 -1.73
N GLU A 118 -15.24 6.41 -1.20
CA GLU A 118 -15.10 6.03 0.20
C GLU A 118 -14.87 7.24 1.11
N SER A 119 -15.46 7.19 2.30
CA SER A 119 -15.12 8.04 3.42
C SER A 119 -13.94 7.48 4.23
N ALA A 120 -13.36 8.29 5.12
CA ALA A 120 -12.36 7.84 6.08
C ALA A 120 -12.88 6.71 7.00
N ALA A 121 -14.19 6.69 7.29
CA ALA A 121 -14.82 5.63 8.09
C ALA A 121 -14.86 4.30 7.31
N ASP A 122 -15.21 4.32 6.03
CA ASP A 122 -15.22 3.14 5.16
C ASP A 122 -13.81 2.56 5.04
N VAL A 123 -12.82 3.41 4.81
CA VAL A 123 -11.40 3.00 4.73
C VAL A 123 -10.90 2.46 6.06
N THR A 124 -11.34 3.03 7.20
CA THR A 124 -11.01 2.49 8.53
C THR A 124 -11.53 1.06 8.68
N ALA A 125 -12.81 0.84 8.39
CA ALA A 125 -13.42 -0.48 8.50
C ALA A 125 -12.72 -1.51 7.59
N ARG A 126 -12.38 -1.11 6.36
CA ARG A 126 -11.68 -1.97 5.40
C ARG A 126 -10.24 -2.27 5.83
N ALA A 127 -9.53 -1.28 6.37
CA ALA A 127 -8.18 -1.48 6.88
C ALA A 127 -8.17 -2.42 8.09
N ASP A 128 -9.10 -2.26 9.03
CA ASP A 128 -9.22 -3.12 10.20
C ASP A 128 -9.57 -4.56 9.78
N ALA A 129 -10.51 -4.74 8.85
CA ALA A 129 -10.85 -6.06 8.30
C ALA A 129 -9.64 -6.73 7.61
N LEU A 130 -8.79 -5.96 6.91
CA LEU A 130 -7.57 -6.49 6.31
C LEU A 130 -6.55 -6.91 7.39
N LEU A 131 -6.38 -6.12 8.45
CA LEU A 131 -5.49 -6.46 9.56
C LEU A 131 -5.94 -7.76 10.24
N ASP A 132 -7.24 -7.93 10.49
CA ASP A 132 -7.82 -9.17 11.03
C ASP A 132 -7.58 -10.35 10.06
N ARG A 133 -7.75 -10.13 8.77
CA ARG A 133 -7.53 -11.16 7.73
C ARG A 133 -6.09 -11.63 7.71
N ILE A 134 -5.11 -10.73 7.76
CA ILE A 134 -3.69 -11.10 7.75
C ILE A 134 -3.23 -11.70 9.08
N ALA A 135 -3.87 -11.36 10.20
CA ALA A 135 -3.58 -11.97 11.49
C ALA A 135 -3.84 -13.50 11.46
N THR A 136 -4.80 -13.95 10.65
CA THR A 136 -5.16 -15.36 10.47
C THR A 136 -4.45 -16.04 9.29
N ALA A 137 -3.57 -15.35 8.57
CA ALA A 137 -2.78 -15.93 7.48
C ALA A 137 -1.82 -17.02 8.01
N PRO A 138 -1.32 -17.94 7.16
CA PRO A 138 -0.34 -18.95 7.58
C PRO A 138 0.84 -18.35 8.32
N ALA A 139 1.52 -19.17 9.14
CA ALA A 139 2.69 -18.73 9.91
C ALA A 139 3.79 -18.17 8.96
N GLY A 140 4.47 -17.10 9.38
CA GLY A 140 5.48 -16.40 8.61
C GLY A 140 5.10 -14.95 8.33
N ASP A 141 5.86 -14.32 7.49
CA ASP A 141 5.68 -12.93 7.08
C ASP A 141 4.58 -12.77 6.03
N VAL A 142 4.04 -11.56 5.91
CA VAL A 142 3.01 -11.23 4.92
C VAL A 142 3.49 -10.06 4.06
N LEU A 143 3.27 -10.13 2.75
CA LEU A 143 3.45 -9.01 1.84
C LEU A 143 2.11 -8.59 1.27
N LEU A 144 1.87 -7.29 1.25
CA LEU A 144 0.68 -6.63 0.73
C LEU A 144 1.09 -5.70 -0.42
N ALA A 145 0.88 -6.15 -1.65
CA ALA A 145 1.10 -5.32 -2.84
C ALA A 145 -0.15 -4.48 -3.12
N GLY A 146 -0.03 -3.17 -2.90
CA GLY A 146 -1.16 -2.25 -2.93
C GLY A 146 -0.84 -0.89 -3.53
N HIS A 147 -1.38 0.13 -2.92
CA HIS A 147 -1.48 1.48 -3.47
C HIS A 147 -0.95 2.55 -2.51
N GLY A 148 -1.05 3.81 -2.93
CA GLY A 148 -0.50 4.93 -2.18
C GLY A 148 -1.30 5.27 -0.92
N HIS A 149 -2.56 5.69 -1.06
CA HIS A 149 -3.32 6.20 0.08
C HIS A 149 -3.79 5.09 1.01
N PHE A 150 -4.29 3.97 0.47
CA PHE A 150 -4.73 2.86 1.32
C PHE A 150 -3.59 2.25 2.15
N SER A 151 -2.40 2.05 1.56
CA SER A 151 -1.26 1.53 2.34
C SER A 151 -0.83 2.50 3.44
N ARG A 152 -0.89 3.80 3.19
CA ARG A 152 -0.57 4.82 4.21
C ARG A 152 -1.63 4.85 5.32
N ALA A 153 -2.90 4.66 4.99
CA ALA A 153 -3.98 4.48 5.96
C ALA A 153 -3.76 3.19 6.79
N LEU A 154 -3.33 2.11 6.15
CA LEU A 154 -3.03 0.84 6.82
C LEU A 154 -1.84 0.97 7.79
N ILE A 155 -0.79 1.73 7.43
CA ILE A 155 0.31 2.05 8.36
C ILE A 155 -0.24 2.75 9.61
N ALA A 156 -1.10 3.76 9.43
CA ALA A 156 -1.72 4.46 10.55
C ALA A 156 -2.50 3.48 11.45
N ARG A 157 -3.34 2.62 10.86
CA ARG A 157 -4.14 1.63 11.62
C ARG A 157 -3.27 0.62 12.35
N TRP A 158 -2.19 0.13 11.71
CA TRP A 158 -1.21 -0.74 12.36
C TRP A 158 -0.65 -0.13 13.65
N LEU A 159 -0.37 1.17 13.62
CA LEU A 159 0.16 1.92 14.76
C LEU A 159 -0.92 2.37 15.76
N GLY A 160 -2.19 1.95 15.59
CA GLY A 160 -3.29 2.36 16.45
C GLY A 160 -3.78 3.80 16.23
N LEU A 161 -3.39 4.43 15.12
CA LEU A 161 -3.75 5.80 14.78
C LEU A 161 -5.00 5.84 13.87
N PRO A 162 -5.74 6.96 13.83
CA PRO A 162 -6.77 7.19 12.81
C PRO A 162 -6.20 7.08 11.39
N VAL A 163 -6.98 6.60 10.42
CA VAL A 163 -6.53 6.49 9.01
C VAL A 163 -6.10 7.82 8.42
N THR A 164 -6.67 8.93 8.90
CA THR A 164 -6.32 10.30 8.49
C THR A 164 -4.86 10.66 8.79
N GLU A 165 -4.24 10.02 9.78
CA GLU A 165 -2.81 10.17 10.08
C GLU A 165 -1.91 9.55 9.01
N GLY A 166 -2.46 8.80 8.06
CA GLY A 166 -1.77 8.34 6.86
C GLY A 166 -1.10 9.47 6.07
N VAL A 167 -1.58 10.70 6.22
CA VAL A 167 -0.94 11.91 5.64
C VAL A 167 0.53 12.06 6.04
N ARG A 168 0.92 11.54 7.20
CA ARG A 168 2.28 11.67 7.76
C ARG A 168 3.29 10.68 7.18
N PHE A 169 2.83 9.67 6.46
CA PHE A 169 3.71 8.64 5.91
C PHE A 169 3.94 8.89 4.42
N ALA A 170 5.19 8.82 3.98
CA ALA A 170 5.53 8.81 2.57
C ALA A 170 5.50 7.36 2.05
N LEU A 171 5.12 7.17 0.79
CA LEU A 171 5.22 5.89 0.11
C LEU A 171 5.30 6.11 -1.40
N ASP A 172 6.50 6.03 -1.95
CA ASP A 172 6.80 6.24 -3.36
C ASP A 172 6.41 5.02 -4.22
N PRO A 173 6.27 5.16 -5.55
CA PRO A 173 6.07 4.02 -6.44
C PRO A 173 7.16 2.95 -6.24
N ALA A 174 6.75 1.69 -6.07
CA ALA A 174 7.58 0.54 -5.72
C ALA A 174 8.34 0.67 -4.39
N GLY A 175 8.04 1.66 -3.56
CA GLY A 175 8.58 1.79 -2.21
C GLY A 175 8.06 0.69 -1.29
N ILE A 176 8.90 0.23 -0.37
CA ILE A 176 8.59 -0.81 0.60
C ILE A 176 8.58 -0.22 2.00
N THR A 177 7.54 -0.53 2.76
CA THR A 177 7.44 -0.23 4.19
C THR A 177 7.37 -1.54 4.96
N VAL A 178 8.07 -1.63 6.09
CA VAL A 178 8.09 -2.81 6.96
C VAL A 178 7.44 -2.48 8.28
N LEU A 179 6.39 -3.20 8.61
CA LEU A 179 5.68 -3.15 9.87
C LEU A 179 6.05 -4.38 10.69
N GLY A 180 6.27 -4.19 11.95
CA GLY A 180 6.63 -5.27 12.89
C GLY A 180 6.17 -4.96 14.30
N HIS A 181 6.79 -5.59 15.26
CA HIS A 181 6.49 -5.36 16.67
C HIS A 181 7.78 -5.27 17.48
N GLU A 182 7.70 -4.61 18.61
CA GLU A 182 8.67 -4.74 19.69
C GLU A 182 7.95 -5.12 20.97
N ARG A 183 8.19 -6.34 21.47
CA ARG A 183 7.56 -6.85 22.69
C ARG A 183 6.04 -6.77 22.66
N GLY A 184 5.44 -7.12 21.51
CA GLY A 184 4.00 -7.06 21.28
C GLY A 184 3.44 -5.70 20.92
N VAL A 185 4.28 -4.65 20.87
CA VAL A 185 3.85 -3.30 20.48
C VAL A 185 4.05 -3.10 18.98
N PRO A 186 3.00 -2.79 18.21
CA PRO A 186 3.13 -2.52 16.77
C PRO A 186 4.10 -1.39 16.44
N GLN A 187 4.97 -1.61 15.47
CA GLN A 187 6.02 -0.67 15.07
C GLN A 187 6.08 -0.48 13.55
N LEU A 188 6.62 0.68 13.15
CA LEU A 188 7.09 0.97 11.81
C LEU A 188 8.62 0.75 11.78
N GLU A 189 9.08 -0.44 11.37
CA GLU A 189 10.51 -0.79 11.37
C GLU A 189 11.29 -0.07 10.26
N ARG A 190 10.69 0.03 9.05
CA ARG A 190 11.26 0.73 7.89
C ARG A 190 10.16 1.48 7.16
N SER A 191 10.45 2.68 6.69
CA SER A 191 9.48 3.51 5.98
C SER A 191 9.99 3.84 4.58
N ASN A 192 9.15 3.58 3.57
CA ASN A 192 9.38 4.01 2.20
C ASN A 192 10.79 3.69 1.67
N VAL A 193 11.26 2.46 1.89
CA VAL A 193 12.56 2.02 1.37
C VAL A 193 12.50 2.00 -0.15
N PRO A 194 13.36 2.75 -0.85
CA PRO A 194 13.28 2.89 -2.29
C PRO A 194 13.73 1.62 -3.02
N ALA A 195 13.23 1.44 -4.23
CA ALA A 195 13.69 0.43 -5.18
C ALA A 195 14.67 1.06 -6.18
N PRO A 196 15.99 1.06 -5.94
CA PRO A 196 16.94 1.74 -6.81
C PRO A 196 17.05 1.01 -8.15
N VAL A 197 16.75 1.70 -9.23
CA VAL A 197 17.06 1.25 -10.60
C VAL A 197 18.52 1.59 -10.87
N ARG A 198 19.33 0.56 -11.11
CA ARG A 198 20.74 0.70 -11.52
C ARG A 198 20.84 0.83 -13.03
#